data_63723aea165d9c28f70f9d1eb815982f
#
_entry.id   63723aea165d9c28f70f9d1eb815982f
#
_cell.length_a   1.000
_cell.length_b   1.000
_cell.length_c   1.000
_cell.angle_alpha   90.00
_cell.angle_beta   90.00
_cell.angle_gamma   90.00
#
_symmetry.space_group_name_H-M   'P 1'
#
loop_
_entity.id
_entity.type
_entity.pdbx_description
1 polymer ?
#
loop_
_entity_poly.entity_id
_entity_poly.type
_entity_poly.pdbx_seq_one_letter_code
_entity_poly.pdbx_strand_id
1 'polypeptide(L)'
;MYNGKTVVYTSGTFDMFHSNHLKMIKYARGLGETLIVGVSTDELVCSYKRPPIIPFEERLAIIEALKYPDVVIPQRTLDHTEMVKQLNIDVFVVGDDWMGKYDYLKDLGVTVFYFPYGDGVSSSKIKQEILDGYNEMKSKVEARVNPDIKVK
;
A
#
# COMPACT_ATOMS: atom_id res chain seq x y z
N MET A 1 -14.71 -11.88 -12.14
CA MET A 1 -14.60 -11.23 -13.47
C MET A 1 -15.87 -10.43 -13.71
N TYR A 2 -15.72 -9.22 -14.18
CA TYR A 2 -16.84 -8.35 -14.46
C TYR A 2 -16.87 -7.99 -15.95
N ASN A 3 -17.96 -8.29 -16.64
CA ASN A 3 -18.10 -8.09 -18.10
C ASN A 3 -16.93 -8.65 -18.91
N GLY A 4 -16.41 -9.83 -18.54
CA GLY A 4 -15.28 -10.46 -19.20
C GLY A 4 -13.92 -9.84 -18.88
N LYS A 5 -13.85 -8.86 -17.97
CA LYS A 5 -12.62 -8.16 -17.58
C LYS A 5 -12.14 -8.63 -16.22
N THR A 6 -10.83 -8.79 -16.09
CA THR A 6 -10.18 -9.16 -14.82
C THR A 6 -10.16 -7.97 -13.86
N VAL A 7 -10.70 -8.17 -12.68
CA VAL A 7 -10.75 -7.17 -11.62
C VAL A 7 -9.65 -7.45 -10.59
N VAL A 8 -8.78 -6.48 -10.40
CA VAL A 8 -7.67 -6.55 -9.45
C VAL A 8 -7.97 -5.64 -8.27
N TYR A 9 -7.72 -6.13 -7.06
CA TYR A 9 -7.79 -5.36 -5.84
C TYR A 9 -6.43 -5.35 -5.14
N THR A 10 -6.01 -4.18 -4.72
CA THR A 10 -4.87 -4.02 -3.82
C THR A 10 -5.24 -3.08 -2.69
N SER A 11 -4.62 -3.24 -1.54
CA SER A 11 -4.96 -2.42 -0.37
C SER A 11 -3.76 -2.13 0.49
N GLY A 12 -3.88 -1.10 1.28
CA GLY A 12 -2.87 -0.73 2.24
C GLY A 12 -3.26 0.47 3.06
N THR A 13 -2.44 0.78 4.05
CA THR A 13 -2.57 2.01 4.84
C THR A 13 -2.09 3.21 4.04
N PHE A 14 -1.01 3.06 3.30
CA PHE A 14 -0.39 4.12 2.48
C PHE A 14 -0.04 5.36 3.30
N ASP A 15 0.44 5.14 4.52
CA ASP A 15 0.89 6.22 5.38
C ASP A 15 2.24 6.76 4.89
N MET A 16 2.36 8.08 4.79
CA MET A 16 3.55 8.73 4.22
C MET A 16 3.95 8.09 2.88
N PHE A 17 3.07 8.15 1.92
CA PHE A 17 3.18 7.47 0.62
C PHE A 17 4.57 7.60 0.00
N HIS A 18 5.14 6.47 -0.42
CA HIS A 18 6.50 6.40 -0.96
C HIS A 18 6.60 5.44 -2.14
N SER A 19 7.80 5.32 -2.71
CA SER A 19 8.02 4.57 -3.95
C SER A 19 7.67 3.08 -3.86
N ASN A 20 7.82 2.45 -2.70
CA ASN A 20 7.47 1.04 -2.54
C ASN A 20 5.95 0.83 -2.58
N HIS A 21 5.17 1.76 -2.03
CA HIS A 21 3.71 1.76 -2.21
C HIS A 21 3.35 1.88 -3.69
N LEU A 22 4.00 2.81 -4.39
CA LEU A 22 3.74 3.03 -5.82
C LEU A 22 4.07 1.81 -6.66
N LYS A 23 5.19 1.15 -6.37
CA LYS A 23 5.60 -0.08 -7.10
C LYS A 23 4.55 -1.19 -6.98
N MET A 24 3.98 -1.38 -5.79
CA MET A 24 2.93 -2.38 -5.59
C MET A 24 1.66 -2.03 -6.39
N ILE A 25 1.22 -0.79 -6.36
CA ILE A 25 0.03 -0.34 -7.10
C ILE A 25 0.26 -0.48 -8.61
N LYS A 26 1.44 -0.10 -9.08
CA LYS A 26 1.82 -0.26 -10.49
C LYS A 26 1.86 -1.72 -10.90
N TYR A 27 2.40 -2.60 -10.06
CA TYR A 27 2.40 -4.04 -10.31
C TYR A 27 0.97 -4.57 -10.42
N ALA A 28 0.10 -4.20 -9.48
CA ALA A 28 -1.29 -4.60 -9.49
C ALA A 28 -2.00 -4.12 -10.78
N ARG A 29 -1.74 -2.90 -11.23
CA ARG A 29 -2.29 -2.38 -12.49
C ARG A 29 -2.03 -3.28 -13.69
N GLY A 30 -0.88 -3.93 -13.72
CA GLY A 30 -0.47 -4.81 -14.82
C GLY A 30 -1.17 -6.17 -14.84
N LEU A 31 -1.94 -6.52 -13.81
CA LEU A 31 -2.53 -7.85 -13.66
C LEU A 31 -3.96 -7.97 -14.18
N GLY A 32 -4.59 -6.89 -14.58
CA GLY A 32 -5.95 -6.92 -15.12
C GLY A 32 -6.39 -5.59 -15.70
N GLU A 33 -7.61 -5.56 -16.17
CA GLU A 33 -8.17 -4.39 -16.85
C GLU A 33 -8.72 -3.34 -15.88
N THR A 34 -9.21 -3.78 -14.72
CA THR A 34 -9.77 -2.88 -13.71
C THR A 34 -8.96 -3.01 -12.42
N LEU A 35 -8.49 -1.89 -11.90
CA LEU A 35 -7.78 -1.83 -10.62
C LEU A 35 -8.59 -1.04 -9.60
N ILE A 36 -8.91 -1.71 -8.51
CA ILE A 36 -9.54 -1.12 -7.33
C ILE A 36 -8.48 -1.05 -6.22
N VAL A 37 -8.31 0.11 -5.63
CA VAL A 37 -7.38 0.30 -4.50
C VAL A 37 -8.17 0.62 -3.24
N GLY A 38 -7.97 -0.18 -2.20
CA GLY A 38 -8.54 0.04 -0.87
C GLY A 38 -7.55 0.78 0.02
N VAL A 39 -8.00 1.88 0.63
CA VAL A 39 -7.22 2.64 1.60
C VAL A 39 -7.78 2.37 2.99
N SER A 40 -6.97 1.83 3.88
CA SER A 40 -7.40 1.47 5.23
C SER A 40 -7.82 2.71 6.03
N THR A 41 -8.99 2.64 6.66
CA THR A 41 -9.48 3.72 7.54
C THR A 41 -8.61 3.80 8.79
N ASP A 42 -8.62 4.94 9.47
CA ASP A 42 -7.90 5.11 10.73
C ASP A 42 -8.37 4.09 11.78
N GLU A 43 -9.69 3.87 11.86
CA GLU A 43 -10.28 2.90 12.79
C GLU A 43 -9.77 1.48 12.54
N LEU A 44 -9.70 1.07 11.27
CA LEU A 44 -9.17 -0.25 10.93
C LEU A 44 -7.71 -0.38 11.34
N VAL A 45 -6.88 0.60 11.00
CA VAL A 45 -5.44 0.57 11.33
C VAL A 45 -5.23 0.50 12.83
N CYS A 46 -5.94 1.32 13.60
CA CYS A 46 -5.86 1.36 15.06
C CYS A 46 -6.27 0.03 15.71
N SER A 47 -7.04 -0.82 15.03
CA SER A 47 -7.47 -2.11 15.56
C SER A 47 -6.35 -3.15 15.66
N TYR A 48 -5.25 -2.97 14.93
CA TYR A 48 -4.17 -3.98 14.89
C TYR A 48 -2.75 -3.41 14.95
N LYS A 49 -2.58 -2.09 14.84
CA LYS A 49 -1.25 -1.45 14.94
C LYS A 49 -1.38 0.03 15.36
N ARG A 50 -0.25 0.72 15.39
CA ARG A 50 -0.22 2.15 15.73
C ARG A 50 -1.03 2.98 14.72
N PRO A 51 -1.67 4.08 15.18
CA PRO A 51 -2.40 4.98 14.28
C PRO A 51 -1.50 5.49 13.16
N PRO A 52 -2.06 5.70 11.95
CA PRO A 52 -1.31 6.37 10.89
C PRO A 52 -0.98 7.81 11.30
N ILE A 53 0.14 8.31 10.80
CA ILE A 53 0.53 9.72 11.02
C ILE A 53 -0.35 10.63 10.17
N ILE A 54 -0.63 10.22 8.93
CA ILE A 54 -1.46 11.00 8.01
C ILE A 54 -2.90 10.51 8.10
N PRO A 55 -3.87 11.43 8.34
CA PRO A 55 -5.29 11.08 8.45
C PRO A 55 -5.82 10.41 7.18
N PHE A 56 -6.86 9.59 7.35
CA PHE A 56 -7.46 8.82 6.25
C PHE A 56 -7.81 9.66 5.04
N GLU A 57 -8.47 10.80 5.22
CA GLU A 57 -8.91 11.65 4.11
C GLU A 57 -7.76 12.14 3.25
N GLU A 58 -6.62 12.44 3.86
CA GLU A 58 -5.43 12.88 3.14
C GLU A 58 -4.76 11.71 2.42
N ARG A 59 -4.69 10.55 3.05
CA ARG A 59 -4.16 9.33 2.42
C ARG A 59 -5.00 8.91 1.23
N LEU A 60 -6.33 8.97 1.39
CA LEU A 60 -7.27 8.69 0.30
C LEU A 60 -7.07 9.64 -0.89
N ALA A 61 -6.95 10.93 -0.62
CA ALA A 61 -6.76 11.95 -1.66
C ALA A 61 -5.49 11.71 -2.49
N ILE A 62 -4.40 11.29 -1.85
CA ILE A 62 -3.14 10.96 -2.56
C ILE A 62 -3.37 9.78 -3.53
N ILE A 63 -3.99 8.73 -3.06
CA ILE A 63 -4.24 7.53 -3.88
C ILE A 63 -5.19 7.85 -5.05
N GLU A 64 -6.22 8.64 -4.79
CA GLU A 64 -7.16 9.07 -5.84
C GLU A 64 -6.49 9.90 -6.95
N ALA A 65 -5.41 10.60 -6.62
CA ALA A 65 -4.66 11.42 -7.58
C ALA A 65 -3.70 10.61 -8.46
N LEU A 66 -3.45 9.33 -8.14
CA LEU A 66 -2.58 8.48 -8.94
C LEU A 66 -3.27 8.08 -10.25
N LYS A 67 -2.46 7.89 -11.28
CA LYS A 67 -2.97 7.50 -12.61
C LYS A 67 -3.36 6.02 -12.74
N TYR A 68 -2.95 5.17 -11.80
CA TYR A 68 -3.13 3.71 -11.92
C TYR A 68 -4.49 3.19 -11.48
N PRO A 69 -5.08 3.65 -10.35
CA PRO A 69 -6.38 3.15 -9.92
C PRO A 69 -7.52 3.57 -10.83
N ASP A 70 -8.44 2.66 -11.11
CA ASP A 70 -9.73 3.00 -11.71
C ASP A 70 -10.74 3.43 -10.64
N VAL A 71 -10.69 2.76 -9.48
CA VAL A 71 -11.58 3.03 -8.34
C VAL A 71 -10.75 3.01 -7.06
N VAL A 72 -11.03 3.96 -6.18
CA VAL A 72 -10.41 4.00 -4.84
C VAL A 72 -11.52 3.97 -3.81
N ILE A 73 -11.42 3.02 -2.86
CA ILE A 73 -12.44 2.82 -1.84
C ILE A 73 -11.83 2.78 -0.43
N PRO A 74 -12.62 3.14 0.61
CA PRO A 74 -12.21 2.88 1.98
C PRO A 74 -12.14 1.37 2.25
N GLN A 75 -11.10 0.92 2.93
CA GLN A 75 -11.04 -0.44 3.46
C GLN A 75 -11.32 -0.39 4.96
N ARG A 76 -12.39 -1.05 5.38
CA ARG A 76 -12.90 -0.97 6.76
C ARG A 76 -12.68 -2.24 7.56
N THR A 77 -12.36 -3.36 6.89
CA THR A 77 -12.18 -4.67 7.53
C THR A 77 -10.94 -5.36 6.99
N LEU A 78 -10.34 -6.24 7.81
CA LEU A 78 -9.23 -7.09 7.38
C LEU A 78 -9.72 -8.32 6.63
N ASP A 79 -10.95 -8.80 6.90
CA ASP A 79 -11.57 -9.87 6.13
C ASP A 79 -12.15 -9.31 4.84
N HIS A 80 -11.76 -9.89 3.72
CA HIS A 80 -12.18 -9.44 2.39
C HIS A 80 -13.22 -10.34 1.72
N THR A 81 -13.81 -11.30 2.44
CA THR A 81 -14.76 -12.25 1.87
C THR A 81 -15.93 -11.57 1.19
N GLU A 82 -16.58 -10.63 1.86
CA GLU A 82 -17.74 -9.93 1.31
C GLU A 82 -17.37 -9.03 0.14
N MET A 83 -16.27 -8.30 0.27
CA MET A 83 -15.81 -7.39 -0.79
C MET A 83 -15.47 -8.16 -2.07
N VAL A 84 -14.79 -9.30 -1.96
CA VAL A 84 -14.46 -10.16 -3.09
C VAL A 84 -15.72 -10.55 -3.84
N LYS A 85 -16.76 -10.93 -3.13
CA LYS A 85 -18.05 -11.32 -3.73
C LYS A 85 -18.78 -10.14 -4.35
N GLN A 86 -18.86 -9.01 -3.65
CA GLN A 86 -19.59 -7.83 -4.12
C GLN A 86 -18.95 -7.16 -5.32
N LEU A 87 -17.62 -7.12 -5.37
CA LEU A 87 -16.87 -6.44 -6.42
C LEU A 87 -16.36 -7.39 -7.51
N ASN A 88 -16.65 -8.68 -7.43
CA ASN A 88 -16.17 -9.68 -8.37
C ASN A 88 -14.66 -9.67 -8.55
N ILE A 89 -13.93 -9.64 -7.44
CA ILE A 89 -12.46 -9.59 -7.43
C ILE A 89 -11.90 -10.92 -7.94
N ASP A 90 -11.01 -10.86 -8.92
CA ASP A 90 -10.30 -12.01 -9.47
C ASP A 90 -8.88 -12.16 -8.92
N VAL A 91 -8.23 -11.03 -8.65
CA VAL A 91 -6.83 -10.96 -8.21
C VAL A 91 -6.71 -10.01 -7.03
N PHE A 92 -6.02 -10.47 -5.99
CA PHE A 92 -5.71 -9.66 -4.82
C PHE A 92 -4.19 -9.54 -4.66
N VAL A 93 -3.71 -8.31 -4.55
CA VAL A 93 -2.30 -7.99 -4.32
C VAL A 93 -2.14 -7.29 -2.99
N VAL A 94 -1.26 -7.78 -2.16
CA VAL A 94 -0.96 -7.20 -0.85
C VAL A 94 0.53 -7.35 -0.56
N GLY A 95 1.08 -6.55 0.34
CA GLY A 95 2.48 -6.65 0.73
C GLY A 95 2.83 -8.01 1.36
N ASP A 96 4.10 -8.40 1.27
CA ASP A 96 4.58 -9.67 1.78
C ASP A 96 4.63 -9.77 3.31
N ASP A 97 4.48 -8.64 4.00
CA ASP A 97 4.26 -8.58 5.44
C ASP A 97 2.96 -9.29 5.87
N TRP A 98 2.04 -9.53 4.95
CA TRP A 98 0.81 -10.28 5.15
C TRP A 98 0.90 -11.73 4.65
N MET A 99 2.09 -12.25 4.34
CA MET A 99 2.27 -13.56 3.75
C MET A 99 1.43 -14.65 4.42
N GLY A 100 0.64 -15.35 3.60
CA GLY A 100 -0.22 -16.46 4.03
C GLY A 100 -1.56 -16.05 4.63
N LYS A 101 -1.73 -14.81 5.08
CA LYS A 101 -2.94 -14.39 5.81
C LYS A 101 -4.18 -14.24 4.94
N TYR A 102 -4.01 -14.15 3.63
CA TYR A 102 -5.09 -14.03 2.66
C TYR A 102 -5.23 -15.25 1.75
N ASP A 103 -4.55 -16.34 2.07
CA ASP A 103 -4.63 -17.57 1.29
C ASP A 103 -6.05 -18.15 1.24
N TYR A 104 -6.88 -17.87 2.23
CA TYR A 104 -8.29 -18.29 2.25
C TYR A 104 -9.09 -17.74 1.06
N LEU A 105 -8.67 -16.64 0.47
CA LEU A 105 -9.36 -16.05 -0.69
C LEU A 105 -9.22 -16.95 -1.93
N LYS A 106 -8.24 -17.84 -1.96
CA LYS A 106 -8.08 -18.81 -3.06
C LYS A 106 -9.29 -19.74 -3.17
N ASP A 107 -9.91 -20.08 -2.04
CA ASP A 107 -11.12 -20.91 -2.01
C ASP A 107 -12.33 -20.17 -2.61
N LEU A 108 -12.26 -18.87 -2.74
CA LEU A 108 -13.27 -18.04 -3.39
C LEU A 108 -12.96 -17.76 -4.86
N GLY A 109 -11.94 -18.43 -5.42
CA GLY A 109 -11.54 -18.24 -6.82
C GLY A 109 -10.61 -17.05 -7.07
N VAL A 110 -10.04 -16.47 -6.02
CA VAL A 110 -9.14 -15.31 -6.12
C VAL A 110 -7.69 -15.77 -6.20
N THR A 111 -6.95 -15.21 -7.15
CA THR A 111 -5.49 -15.36 -7.21
C THR A 111 -4.86 -14.33 -6.27
N VAL A 112 -4.04 -14.79 -5.32
CA VAL A 112 -3.43 -13.92 -4.31
C VAL A 112 -1.94 -13.78 -4.59
N PHE A 113 -1.47 -12.54 -4.69
CA PHE A 113 -0.05 -12.22 -4.83
C PHE A 113 0.43 -11.43 -3.61
N TYR A 114 1.53 -11.88 -3.02
CA TYR A 114 2.21 -11.16 -1.95
C TYR A 114 3.40 -10.42 -2.56
N PHE A 115 3.27 -9.11 -2.67
CA PHE A 115 4.28 -8.27 -3.33
C PHE A 115 5.50 -8.08 -2.42
N PRO A 116 6.71 -8.40 -2.92
CA PRO A 116 7.93 -8.25 -2.12
C PRO A 116 8.34 -6.77 -2.05
N TYR A 117 8.31 -6.20 -0.84
CA TYR A 117 8.70 -4.80 -0.64
C TYR A 117 10.21 -4.58 -0.70
N GLY A 118 11.04 -5.56 -0.42
CA GLY A 118 12.49 -5.38 -0.40
C GLY A 118 12.99 -4.45 0.73
N ASP A 119 14.27 -4.09 0.67
CA ASP A 119 14.95 -3.34 1.74
C ASP A 119 14.97 -1.82 1.53
N GLY A 120 14.14 -1.30 0.66
CA GLY A 120 14.09 0.13 0.34
C GLY A 120 13.37 0.98 1.38
N VAL A 121 12.74 2.05 0.90
CA VAL A 121 11.97 2.98 1.72
C VAL A 121 10.74 2.30 2.30
N SER A 122 10.45 2.54 3.57
CA SER A 122 9.19 2.17 4.22
C SER A 122 8.74 3.28 5.14
N SER A 123 7.42 3.34 5.42
CA SER A 123 6.90 4.31 6.39
C SER A 123 7.52 4.13 7.77
N SER A 124 7.75 2.88 8.18
CA SER A 124 8.40 2.59 9.47
C SER A 124 9.84 3.08 9.51
N LYS A 125 10.61 2.94 8.43
CA LYS A 125 11.98 3.48 8.34
C LYS A 125 11.99 4.99 8.40
N ILE A 126 11.07 5.65 7.69
CA ILE A 126 10.95 7.12 7.73
C ILE A 126 10.64 7.59 9.15
N LYS A 127 9.69 6.94 9.82
CA LYS A 127 9.34 7.25 11.22
C LYS A 127 10.54 7.10 12.14
N GLN A 128 11.31 6.02 11.98
CA GLN A 128 12.49 5.76 12.78
C GLN A 128 13.59 6.81 12.55
N GLU A 129 13.83 7.19 11.31
CA GLU A 129 14.80 8.24 10.97
C GLU A 129 14.45 9.58 11.60
N ILE A 130 13.16 9.92 11.66
CA ILE A 130 12.70 11.14 12.35
C ILE A 130 12.96 11.03 13.86
N LEU A 131 12.70 9.88 14.47
CA LEU A 131 12.94 9.65 15.89
C LEU A 131 14.44 9.66 16.25
N ASP A 132 15.30 9.16 15.35
CA ASP A 132 16.75 9.12 15.54
C ASP A 132 17.41 10.50 15.46
N GLY A 133 16.69 11.49 14.98
CA GLY A 133 17.08 12.88 15.04
C GLY A 133 17.20 13.57 13.69
N TYR A 134 16.72 14.77 13.69
CA TYR A 134 16.69 15.63 12.50
C TYR A 134 18.08 15.84 11.89
N ASN A 135 19.12 16.02 12.70
CA ASN A 135 20.48 16.29 12.20
C ASN A 135 21.03 15.12 11.38
N GLU A 136 20.80 13.89 11.84
CA GLU A 136 21.22 12.69 11.11
C GLU A 136 20.49 12.58 9.77
N MET A 137 19.18 12.78 9.77
CA MET A 137 18.38 12.77 8.55
C MET A 137 18.82 13.86 7.58
N LYS A 138 19.11 15.05 8.08
CA LYS A 138 19.65 16.17 7.29
C LYS A 138 20.95 15.80 6.59
N SER A 139 21.85 15.15 7.30
CA SER A 139 23.11 14.67 6.74
C SER A 139 22.90 13.70 5.57
N LYS A 140 21.96 12.79 5.70
CA LYS A 140 21.59 11.82 4.65
C LYS A 140 21.02 12.53 3.42
N VAL A 141 20.20 13.55 3.60
CA VAL A 141 19.63 14.34 2.50
C VAL A 141 20.73 15.11 1.77
N GLU A 142 21.62 15.74 2.50
CA GLU A 142 22.74 16.48 1.92
C GLU A 142 23.66 15.58 1.09
N ALA A 143 23.96 14.38 1.58
CA ALA A 143 24.75 13.38 0.86
C ALA A 143 24.10 12.92 -0.46
N ARG A 144 22.76 12.86 -0.51
CA ARG A 144 22.02 12.50 -1.75
C ARG A 144 22.06 13.63 -2.78
N VAL A 145 22.03 14.88 -2.32
CA VAL A 145 22.01 16.05 -3.20
C VAL A 145 23.42 16.35 -3.73
N ASN A 146 24.44 16.19 -2.90
CA ASN A 146 25.83 16.42 -3.27
C ASN A 146 26.74 15.35 -2.63
N PRO A 147 27.02 14.25 -3.38
CA PRO A 147 27.83 13.14 -2.87
C PRO A 147 29.26 13.53 -2.50
N ASP A 148 29.79 14.65 -3.04
CA ASP A 148 31.14 15.11 -2.78
C ASP A 148 31.27 15.91 -1.50
N ILE A 149 30.16 16.31 -0.87
CA ILE A 149 30.18 16.97 0.42
C ILE A 149 30.42 15.93 1.50
N LYS A 150 31.54 16.05 2.22
CA LYS A 150 31.78 15.28 3.42
C LYS A 150 30.94 15.85 4.56
N VAL A 151 29.97 15.06 5.01
CA VAL A 151 29.15 15.43 6.15
C VAL A 151 29.97 15.25 7.42
N LYS A 152 30.08 16.31 8.19
CA LYS A 152 30.78 16.29 9.49
C LYS A 152 29.86 15.72 10.57
#